data_61fa4d9df6aa5ec13b89ccdcef33333c
#
_entry.id   61fa4d9df6aa5ec13b89ccdcef33333c
#
_cell.length_a   1.000
_cell.length_b   1.000
_cell.length_c   1.000
_cell.angle_alpha   90.00
_cell.angle_beta   90.00
_cell.angle_gamma   90.00
#
_symmetry.space_group_name_H-M   'P 1'
#
loop_
_entity.id
_entity.type
_entity.pdbx_description
1 polymer ?
#
loop_
_entity_poly.entity_id
_entity_poly.type
_entity_poly.pdbx_seq_one_letter_code
_entity_poly.pdbx_strand_id
1 'polypeptide(L)'
;MAVRVLATAEIALILGLIFLIIWVVEPMHRPGLDLSLRILVGVLLLASPWFHHDSLDRLGLRLDNFWKALARVLPISLVAGSLAIGAGIFLNSIDPPASVAVDLAEYFAWAIAQQFALQSVILRRLEDIGLRGSASLAAATLFSLVHAPNPGLLILTFLGGLLWCSTFRKHPNIAAVALSHAILAVVIVSALPPGATGGYRIGPAYGSG
;
A
#
# COMPACT_ATOMS: atom_id res chain seq x y z
N MET A 1 28.40 -6.25 2.36
CA MET A 1 28.37 -5.14 1.36
C MET A 1 27.47 -5.49 0.18
N ALA A 2 27.63 -6.62 -0.49
CA ALA A 2 26.83 -7.02 -1.66
C ALA A 2 25.30 -7.01 -1.42
N VAL A 3 24.81 -7.57 -0.31
CA VAL A 3 23.37 -7.62 0.01
C VAL A 3 22.75 -6.21 0.11
N ARG A 4 23.45 -5.26 0.72
CA ARG A 4 22.96 -3.88 0.84
C ARG A 4 22.86 -3.19 -0.52
N VAL A 5 23.85 -3.38 -1.39
CA VAL A 5 23.85 -2.81 -2.74
C VAL A 5 22.69 -3.39 -3.56
N LEU A 6 22.51 -4.72 -3.50
CA LEU A 6 21.42 -5.39 -4.20
C LEU A 6 20.05 -4.88 -3.70
N ALA A 7 19.82 -4.88 -2.39
CA ALA A 7 18.55 -4.41 -1.82
C ALA A 7 18.25 -2.95 -2.16
N THR A 8 19.27 -2.07 -2.18
CA THR A 8 19.10 -0.67 -2.60
C THR A 8 18.74 -0.57 -4.07
N ALA A 9 19.43 -1.33 -4.93
CA ALA A 9 19.15 -1.35 -6.37
C ALA A 9 17.74 -1.88 -6.68
N GLU A 10 17.28 -2.90 -5.96
CA GLU A 10 15.91 -3.43 -6.09
C GLU A 10 14.86 -2.39 -5.72
N ILE A 11 15.00 -1.73 -4.57
CA ILE A 11 14.08 -0.65 -4.17
C ILE A 11 14.04 0.43 -5.24
N ALA A 12 15.20 0.88 -5.70
CA ALA A 12 15.29 1.95 -6.71
C ALA A 12 14.66 1.51 -8.05
N LEU A 13 14.90 0.28 -8.48
CA LEU A 13 14.34 -0.26 -9.72
C LEU A 13 12.83 -0.39 -9.64
N ILE A 14 12.30 -1.01 -8.59
CA ILE A 14 10.85 -1.24 -8.42
C ILE A 14 10.12 0.10 -8.33
N LEU A 15 10.57 1.02 -7.49
CA LEU A 15 9.95 2.34 -7.36
C LEU A 15 10.11 3.16 -8.63
N GLY A 16 11.28 3.12 -9.27
CA GLY A 16 11.52 3.80 -10.55
C GLY A 16 10.56 3.32 -11.65
N LEU A 17 10.31 2.00 -11.73
CA LEU A 17 9.32 1.46 -12.67
C LEU A 17 7.89 1.88 -12.32
N ILE A 18 7.52 1.88 -11.04
CA ILE A 18 6.19 2.33 -10.61
C ILE A 18 6.00 3.81 -10.97
N PHE A 19 6.97 4.67 -10.69
CA PHE A 19 6.92 6.08 -11.08
C PHE A 19 6.90 6.26 -12.60
N LEU A 20 7.68 5.48 -13.34
CA LEU A 20 7.66 5.50 -14.82
C LEU A 20 6.27 5.15 -15.36
N ILE A 21 5.63 4.11 -14.80
CA ILE A 21 4.27 3.74 -15.19
C ILE A 21 3.31 4.90 -14.95
N ILE A 22 3.26 5.41 -13.72
CA ILE A 22 2.28 6.42 -13.29
C ILE A 22 2.49 7.75 -14.03
N TRP A 23 3.73 8.21 -14.14
CA TRP A 23 4.02 9.57 -14.61
C TRP A 23 4.27 9.69 -16.10
N VAL A 24 4.62 8.59 -16.76
CA VAL A 24 4.99 8.62 -18.18
C VAL A 24 4.10 7.72 -19.01
N VAL A 25 3.94 6.45 -18.62
CA VAL A 25 3.29 5.45 -19.47
C VAL A 25 1.78 5.59 -19.48
N GLU A 26 1.14 5.78 -18.32
CA GLU A 26 -0.31 6.00 -18.24
C GLU A 26 -0.78 7.18 -19.08
N PRO A 27 -0.14 8.37 -19.03
CA PRO A 27 -0.49 9.50 -19.88
C PRO A 27 -0.28 9.26 -21.39
N MET A 28 0.58 8.32 -21.78
CA MET A 28 0.79 7.97 -23.20
C MET A 28 -0.36 7.14 -23.78
N HIS A 29 -1.29 6.64 -22.95
CA HIS A 29 -2.42 5.78 -23.36
C HIS A 29 -1.99 4.58 -24.22
N ARG A 30 -0.87 3.92 -23.84
CA ARG A 30 -0.35 2.71 -24.51
C ARG A 30 -0.60 1.46 -23.65
N PRO A 31 -1.79 0.83 -23.76
CA PRO A 31 -2.19 -0.24 -22.84
C PRO A 31 -1.26 -1.46 -22.89
N GLY A 32 -0.68 -1.79 -24.05
CA GLY A 32 0.26 -2.91 -24.15
C GLY A 32 1.58 -2.65 -23.39
N LEU A 33 2.12 -1.43 -23.48
CA LEU A 33 3.32 -1.04 -22.74
C LEU A 33 3.03 -0.97 -21.23
N ASP A 34 1.92 -0.38 -20.84
CA ASP A 34 1.48 -0.28 -19.45
C ASP A 34 1.36 -1.67 -18.83
N LEU A 35 0.65 -2.59 -19.46
CA LEU A 35 0.49 -3.96 -18.98
C LEU A 35 1.82 -4.68 -18.87
N SER A 36 2.71 -4.54 -19.87
CA SER A 36 4.02 -5.20 -19.86
C SER A 36 4.89 -4.74 -18.70
N LEU A 37 4.89 -3.44 -18.39
CA LEU A 37 5.65 -2.90 -17.27
C LEU A 37 5.05 -3.28 -15.92
N ARG A 38 3.71 -3.33 -15.78
CA ARG A 38 3.04 -3.82 -14.57
C ARG A 38 3.35 -5.30 -14.32
N ILE A 39 3.36 -6.12 -15.37
CA ILE A 39 3.79 -7.53 -15.28
C ILE A 39 5.26 -7.60 -14.84
N LEU A 40 6.15 -6.79 -15.42
CA LEU A 40 7.57 -6.75 -15.02
C LEU A 40 7.71 -6.39 -13.54
N VAL A 41 7.01 -5.37 -13.05
CA VAL A 41 7.01 -5.03 -11.62
C VAL A 41 6.51 -6.21 -10.77
N GLY A 42 5.44 -6.86 -11.18
CA GLY A 42 4.92 -8.06 -10.50
C GLY A 42 5.95 -9.19 -10.43
N VAL A 43 6.64 -9.47 -11.54
CA VAL A 43 7.71 -10.47 -11.60
C VAL A 43 8.87 -10.10 -10.67
N LEU A 44 9.30 -8.85 -10.67
CA LEU A 44 10.37 -8.38 -9.78
C LEU A 44 9.98 -8.51 -8.30
N LEU A 45 8.75 -8.14 -7.94
CA LEU A 45 8.23 -8.29 -6.59
C LEU A 45 8.21 -9.75 -6.13
N LEU A 46 7.81 -10.68 -7.00
CA LEU A 46 7.77 -12.11 -6.67
C LEU A 46 9.18 -12.74 -6.67
N ALA A 47 10.08 -12.27 -7.52
CA ALA A 47 11.46 -12.77 -7.61
C ALA A 47 12.35 -12.27 -6.46
N SER A 48 12.12 -11.06 -5.95
CA SER A 48 12.92 -10.45 -4.89
C SER A 48 13.08 -11.36 -3.64
N PRO A 49 12.00 -11.91 -3.05
CA PRO A 49 12.12 -12.85 -1.94
C PRO A 49 12.95 -14.10 -2.25
N TRP A 50 12.86 -14.60 -3.47
CA TRP A 50 13.62 -15.76 -3.90
C TRP A 50 15.14 -15.46 -3.90
N PHE A 51 15.54 -14.34 -4.48
CA PHE A 51 16.95 -13.93 -4.50
C PHE A 51 17.54 -13.66 -3.11
N HIS A 52 16.71 -13.26 -2.16
CA HIS A 52 17.13 -12.99 -0.78
C HIS A 52 16.91 -14.17 0.16
N HIS A 53 16.43 -15.31 -0.34
CA HIS A 53 16.12 -16.51 0.46
C HIS A 53 15.18 -16.22 1.64
N ASP A 54 14.18 -15.35 1.43
CA ASP A 54 13.21 -15.00 2.46
C ASP A 54 12.29 -16.17 2.76
N SER A 55 12.09 -16.49 4.04
CA SER A 55 11.11 -17.49 4.45
C SER A 55 9.67 -16.97 4.32
N LEU A 56 8.70 -17.87 4.14
CA LEU A 56 7.28 -17.51 4.11
C LEU A 56 6.84 -16.76 5.37
N ASP A 57 7.40 -17.11 6.52
CA ASP A 57 7.17 -16.40 7.78
C ASP A 57 7.66 -14.96 7.74
N ARG A 58 8.85 -14.74 7.18
CA ARG A 58 9.41 -13.38 7.00
C ARG A 58 8.57 -12.55 6.05
N LEU A 59 8.01 -13.19 5.01
CA LEU A 59 7.11 -12.56 4.04
C LEU A 59 5.70 -12.32 4.58
N GLY A 60 5.38 -12.87 5.76
CA GLY A 60 4.03 -12.78 6.32
C GLY A 60 2.99 -13.65 5.59
N LEU A 61 3.45 -14.63 4.81
CA LEU A 61 2.60 -15.61 4.11
C LEU A 61 2.31 -16.79 5.06
N ARG A 62 1.58 -16.49 6.14
CA ARG A 62 1.25 -17.43 7.22
C ARG A 62 -0.11 -17.10 7.84
N LEU A 63 -0.78 -18.09 8.42
CA LEU A 63 -2.11 -17.92 9.01
C LEU A 63 -2.13 -18.04 10.54
N ASP A 64 -1.13 -18.68 11.14
CA ASP A 64 -1.08 -18.99 12.58
C ASP A 64 -1.04 -17.76 13.49
N ASN A 65 -0.57 -16.62 12.98
CA ASN A 65 -0.53 -15.36 13.72
C ASN A 65 -1.56 -14.31 13.24
N PHE A 66 -2.49 -14.70 12.35
CA PHE A 66 -3.48 -13.80 11.74
C PHE A 66 -4.25 -12.99 12.81
N TRP A 67 -4.80 -13.67 13.81
CA TRP A 67 -5.58 -13.02 14.86
C TRP A 67 -4.75 -12.08 15.74
N LYS A 68 -3.45 -12.39 15.95
CA LYS A 68 -2.54 -11.51 16.70
C LYS A 68 -2.25 -10.23 15.92
N ALA A 69 -2.02 -10.35 14.62
CA ALA A 69 -1.81 -9.21 13.73
C ALA A 69 -3.09 -8.37 13.62
N LEU A 70 -4.24 -9.02 13.43
CA LEU A 70 -5.54 -8.35 13.33
C LEU A 70 -5.90 -7.61 14.62
N ALA A 71 -5.75 -8.24 15.79
CA ALA A 71 -6.01 -7.60 17.07
C ALA A 71 -5.14 -6.35 17.31
N ARG A 72 -3.99 -6.26 16.67
CA ARG A 72 -3.13 -5.09 16.75
C ARG A 72 -3.54 -3.97 15.80
N VAL A 73 -3.92 -4.28 14.57
CA VAL A 73 -4.22 -3.30 13.54
C VAL A 73 -5.66 -2.81 13.59
N LEU A 74 -6.59 -3.69 13.91
CA LEU A 74 -8.03 -3.43 13.82
C LEU A 74 -8.54 -2.30 14.73
N PRO A 75 -8.13 -2.18 16.01
CA PRO A 75 -8.62 -1.09 16.86
C PRO A 75 -8.30 0.30 16.30
N ILE A 76 -7.08 0.48 15.78
CA ILE A 76 -6.68 1.76 15.19
C ILE A 76 -7.45 2.00 13.88
N SER A 77 -7.66 0.95 13.08
CA SER A 77 -8.45 1.03 11.85
C SER A 77 -9.92 1.38 12.12
N LEU A 78 -10.50 0.81 13.17
CA LEU A 78 -11.87 1.14 13.59
C LEU A 78 -11.99 2.60 14.02
N VAL A 79 -11.04 3.11 14.81
CA VAL A 79 -11.01 4.54 15.20
C VAL A 79 -10.87 5.42 13.95
N ALA A 80 -9.92 5.14 13.06
CA ALA A 80 -9.72 5.90 11.84
C ALA A 80 -10.96 5.87 10.92
N GLY A 81 -11.57 4.70 10.75
CA GLY A 81 -12.80 4.53 9.97
C GLY A 81 -13.99 5.29 10.58
N SER A 82 -14.14 5.23 11.92
CA SER A 82 -15.20 5.99 12.62
C SER A 82 -15.01 7.49 12.45
N LEU A 83 -13.77 7.99 12.50
CA LEU A 83 -13.47 9.40 12.25
C LEU A 83 -13.80 9.80 10.80
N ALA A 84 -13.47 8.93 9.82
CA ALA A 84 -13.82 9.19 8.43
C ALA A 84 -15.34 9.22 8.22
N ILE A 85 -16.09 8.29 8.80
CA ILE A 85 -17.56 8.27 8.74
C ILE A 85 -18.13 9.52 9.42
N GLY A 86 -17.65 9.89 10.61
CA GLY A 86 -18.06 11.10 11.30
C GLY A 86 -17.84 12.38 10.48
N ALA A 87 -16.67 12.48 9.83
CA ALA A 87 -16.38 13.56 8.90
C ALA A 87 -17.32 13.55 7.69
N GLY A 88 -17.60 12.38 7.12
CA GLY A 88 -18.52 12.22 5.99
C GLY A 88 -19.95 12.63 6.35
N ILE A 89 -20.43 12.27 7.54
CA ILE A 89 -21.75 12.74 8.04
C ILE A 89 -21.77 14.27 8.18
N PHE A 90 -20.72 14.84 8.79
CA PHE A 90 -20.62 16.29 8.97
C PHE A 90 -20.58 17.05 7.64
N LEU A 91 -19.91 16.50 6.64
CA LEU A 91 -19.76 17.09 5.31
C LEU A 91 -20.91 16.75 4.34
N ASN A 92 -21.90 15.95 4.76
CA ASN A 92 -22.95 15.41 3.91
C ASN A 92 -22.40 14.72 2.64
N SER A 93 -21.33 13.94 2.80
CA SER A 93 -20.59 13.31 1.69
C SER A 93 -20.63 11.78 1.71
N ILE A 94 -21.46 11.17 2.57
CA ILE A 94 -21.60 9.71 2.62
C ILE A 94 -22.23 9.21 1.31
N ASP A 95 -21.47 8.42 0.57
CA ASP A 95 -21.90 7.77 -0.68
C ASP A 95 -21.42 6.31 -0.68
N PRO A 96 -22.19 5.41 -0.06
CA PRO A 96 -21.79 4.01 0.03
C PRO A 96 -21.90 3.34 -1.36
N PRO A 97 -21.00 2.38 -1.66
CA PRO A 97 -21.05 1.65 -2.91
C PRO A 97 -22.32 0.79 -3.03
N ALA A 98 -22.72 0.46 -4.25
CA ALA A 98 -23.88 -0.37 -4.52
C ALA A 98 -23.78 -1.76 -3.85
N SER A 99 -22.56 -2.28 -3.70
CA SER A 99 -22.29 -3.51 -2.95
C SER A 99 -20.98 -3.41 -2.17
N VAL A 100 -21.08 -3.14 -0.88
CA VAL A 100 -19.93 -3.09 0.04
C VAL A 100 -19.13 -4.41 0.02
N ALA A 101 -19.81 -5.55 -0.14
CA ALA A 101 -19.15 -6.85 -0.17
C ALA A 101 -18.29 -7.05 -1.41
N VAL A 102 -18.75 -6.59 -2.58
CA VAL A 102 -18.00 -6.66 -3.85
C VAL A 102 -16.79 -5.74 -3.76
N ASP A 103 -17.00 -4.47 -3.38
CA ASP A 103 -15.91 -3.50 -3.29
C ASP A 103 -14.87 -3.94 -2.26
N LEU A 104 -15.29 -4.47 -1.12
CA LEU A 104 -14.36 -4.98 -0.12
C LEU A 104 -13.54 -6.15 -0.67
N ALA A 105 -14.13 -7.05 -1.44
CA ALA A 105 -13.42 -8.17 -2.04
C ALA A 105 -12.40 -7.70 -3.09
N GLU A 106 -12.77 -6.76 -3.95
CA GLU A 106 -11.89 -6.17 -4.96
C GLU A 106 -10.74 -5.39 -4.33
N TYR A 107 -11.06 -4.52 -3.36
CA TYR A 107 -10.03 -3.79 -2.60
C TYR A 107 -9.14 -4.71 -1.80
N PHE A 108 -9.65 -5.81 -1.25
CA PHE A 108 -8.84 -6.78 -0.52
C PHE A 108 -7.83 -7.48 -1.43
N ALA A 109 -8.25 -7.91 -2.63
CA ALA A 109 -7.35 -8.50 -3.61
C ALA A 109 -6.24 -7.51 -4.02
N TRP A 110 -6.61 -6.26 -4.27
CA TRP A 110 -5.66 -5.18 -4.57
C TRP A 110 -4.74 -4.86 -3.38
N ALA A 111 -5.30 -4.79 -2.18
CA ALA A 111 -4.55 -4.54 -0.95
C ALA A 111 -3.53 -5.65 -0.65
N ILE A 112 -3.82 -6.92 -0.96
CA ILE A 112 -2.83 -8.01 -0.85
C ILE A 112 -1.59 -7.69 -1.70
N ALA A 113 -1.78 -7.30 -2.96
CA ALA A 113 -0.66 -6.97 -3.85
C ALA A 113 0.14 -5.77 -3.32
N GLN A 114 -0.53 -4.70 -2.91
CA GLN A 114 0.12 -3.51 -2.36
C GLN A 114 0.84 -3.80 -1.04
N GLN A 115 0.22 -4.57 -0.14
CA GLN A 115 0.84 -4.92 1.15
C GLN A 115 1.99 -5.91 0.96
N PHE A 116 1.93 -6.80 -0.02
CA PHE A 116 3.07 -7.66 -0.37
C PHE A 116 4.26 -6.80 -0.86
N ALA A 117 4.02 -5.88 -1.78
CA ALA A 117 5.06 -4.96 -2.25
C ALA A 117 5.66 -4.13 -1.10
N LEU A 118 4.82 -3.53 -0.26
CA LEU A 118 5.25 -2.67 0.84
C LEU A 118 5.95 -3.45 1.95
N GLN A 119 5.35 -4.56 2.42
CA GLN A 119 5.80 -5.26 3.62
C GLN A 119 6.84 -6.33 3.31
N SER A 120 6.54 -7.19 2.33
CA SER A 120 7.38 -8.37 2.05
C SER A 120 8.61 -8.02 1.21
N VAL A 121 8.55 -6.91 0.44
CA VAL A 121 9.67 -6.45 -0.36
C VAL A 121 10.26 -5.17 0.20
N ILE A 122 9.63 -4.02 0.04
CA ILE A 122 10.23 -2.71 0.36
C ILE A 122 10.70 -2.65 1.83
N LEU A 123 9.82 -2.96 2.80
CA LEU A 123 10.18 -2.93 4.22
C LEU A 123 11.34 -3.88 4.54
N ARG A 124 11.32 -5.12 3.99
CA ARG A 124 12.39 -6.09 4.22
C ARG A 124 13.71 -5.63 3.62
N ARG A 125 13.70 -5.08 2.39
CA ARG A 125 14.93 -4.53 1.78
C ARG A 125 15.48 -3.35 2.56
N LEU A 126 14.61 -2.47 3.10
CA LEU A 126 15.04 -1.39 4.00
C LEU A 126 15.68 -1.91 5.30
N GLU A 127 15.18 -3.02 5.86
CA GLU A 127 15.80 -3.69 6.98
C GLU A 127 17.17 -4.31 6.60
N ASP A 128 17.28 -4.90 5.41
CA ASP A 128 18.52 -5.53 4.91
C ASP A 128 19.63 -4.51 4.64
N ILE A 129 19.30 -3.28 4.22
CA ILE A 129 20.29 -2.19 4.09
C ILE A 129 20.71 -1.58 5.44
N GLY A 130 20.04 -1.95 6.53
CA GLY A 130 20.40 -1.55 7.87
C GLY A 130 19.52 -0.49 8.53
N LEU A 131 18.41 -0.10 7.91
CA LEU A 131 17.46 0.91 8.45
C LEU A 131 16.48 0.34 9.49
N ARG A 132 16.90 -0.68 10.26
CA ARG A 132 16.00 -1.39 11.18
C ARG A 132 15.20 -0.47 12.11
N GLY A 133 15.80 0.59 12.64
CA GLY A 133 15.14 1.57 13.51
C GLY A 133 14.09 2.41 12.79
N SER A 134 14.37 2.84 11.58
CA SER A 134 13.56 3.76 10.76
C SER A 134 12.87 3.08 9.57
N ALA A 135 12.98 1.76 9.41
CA ALA A 135 12.46 1.05 8.24
C ALA A 135 10.96 1.27 8.03
N SER A 136 10.14 1.26 9.09
CA SER A 136 8.70 1.53 8.98
C SER A 136 8.41 2.95 8.50
N LEU A 137 9.17 3.93 9.00
CA LEU A 137 9.04 5.33 8.57
C LEU A 137 9.44 5.47 7.09
N ALA A 138 10.59 4.92 6.71
CA ALA A 138 11.06 4.96 5.33
C ALA A 138 10.10 4.26 4.37
N ALA A 139 9.62 3.06 4.72
CA ALA A 139 8.66 2.31 3.91
C ALA A 139 7.33 3.07 3.75
N ALA A 140 6.79 3.63 4.82
CA ALA A 140 5.56 4.43 4.79
C ALA A 140 5.73 5.70 3.94
N THR A 141 6.89 6.35 4.02
CA THR A 141 7.22 7.52 3.17
C THR A 141 7.27 7.13 1.70
N LEU A 142 7.97 6.05 1.35
CA LEU A 142 8.05 5.58 -0.04
C LEU A 142 6.67 5.18 -0.57
N PHE A 143 5.86 4.49 0.23
CA PHE A 143 4.49 4.14 -0.12
C PHE A 143 3.61 5.37 -0.34
N SER A 144 3.74 6.37 0.51
CA SER A 144 3.03 7.65 0.38
C SER A 144 3.43 8.38 -0.90
N LEU A 145 4.73 8.48 -1.19
CA LEU A 145 5.24 9.21 -2.36
C LEU A 145 4.71 8.67 -3.70
N VAL A 146 4.40 7.38 -3.79
CA VAL A 146 3.76 6.79 -4.98
C VAL A 146 2.40 7.44 -5.27
N HIS A 147 1.75 8.03 -4.26
CA HIS A 147 0.44 8.68 -4.40
C HIS A 147 0.53 10.18 -4.71
N ALA A 148 1.75 10.70 -4.93
CA ALA A 148 1.94 12.09 -5.33
C ALA A 148 1.27 12.38 -6.70
N PRO A 149 0.79 13.62 -6.94
CA PRO A 149 0.87 14.79 -6.06
C PRO A 149 -0.38 14.97 -5.16
N ASN A 150 -1.21 13.95 -4.98
CA ASN A 150 -2.47 14.02 -4.24
C ASN A 150 -2.23 14.17 -2.71
N PRO A 151 -2.45 15.36 -2.11
CA PRO A 151 -2.12 15.59 -0.70
C PRO A 151 -2.98 14.76 0.26
N GLY A 152 -4.24 14.51 -0.07
CA GLY A 152 -5.12 13.65 0.73
C GLY A 152 -4.60 12.23 0.81
N LEU A 153 -4.26 11.64 -0.35
CA LEU A 153 -3.68 10.31 -0.41
C LEU A 153 -2.28 10.25 0.20
N LEU A 154 -1.44 11.27 0.03
CA LEU A 154 -0.12 11.33 0.67
C LEU A 154 -0.25 11.17 2.19
N ILE A 155 -1.15 11.90 2.83
CA ILE A 155 -1.36 11.84 4.28
C ILE A 155 -1.95 10.48 4.69
N LEU A 156 -3.02 10.06 4.02
CA LEU A 156 -3.73 8.82 4.37
C LEU A 156 -2.84 7.58 4.19
N THR A 157 -2.10 7.50 3.09
CA THR A 157 -1.23 6.36 2.81
C THR A 157 0.04 6.37 3.66
N PHE A 158 0.54 7.55 4.06
CA PHE A 158 1.63 7.65 5.02
C PHE A 158 1.22 7.12 6.40
N LEU A 159 0.08 7.59 6.93
CA LEU A 159 -0.42 7.13 8.24
C LEU A 159 -0.79 5.64 8.23
N GLY A 160 -1.49 5.19 7.19
CA GLY A 160 -1.78 3.77 6.97
C GLY A 160 -0.50 2.94 6.84
N GLY A 161 0.47 3.40 6.05
CA GLY A 161 1.77 2.75 5.89
C GLY A 161 2.52 2.58 7.20
N LEU A 162 2.54 3.60 8.06
CA LEU A 162 3.14 3.51 9.42
C LEU A 162 2.44 2.46 10.27
N LEU A 163 1.10 2.46 10.28
CA LEU A 163 0.30 1.49 11.03
C LEU A 163 0.60 0.06 10.56
N TRP A 164 0.53 -0.19 9.25
CA TRP A 164 0.72 -1.52 8.68
C TRP A 164 2.17 -2.00 8.82
N CYS A 165 3.16 -1.16 8.54
CA CYS A 165 4.57 -1.53 8.71
C CYS A 165 4.91 -1.80 10.18
N SER A 166 4.41 -1.01 11.12
CA SER A 166 4.65 -1.23 12.56
C SER A 166 3.97 -2.52 13.06
N THR A 167 2.80 -2.85 12.52
CA THR A 167 2.08 -4.09 12.83
C THR A 167 2.80 -5.29 12.25
N PHE A 168 3.13 -5.24 10.95
CA PHE A 168 3.80 -6.31 10.22
C PHE A 168 5.17 -6.68 10.81
N ARG A 169 5.94 -5.71 11.27
CA ARG A 169 7.23 -5.98 11.94
C ARG A 169 7.09 -6.78 13.22
N LYS A 170 5.98 -6.65 13.94
CA LYS A 170 5.72 -7.41 15.18
C LYS A 170 5.02 -8.74 14.92
N HIS A 171 4.12 -8.73 13.98
CA HIS A 171 3.30 -9.90 13.60
C HIS A 171 3.22 -9.97 12.08
N PRO A 172 4.24 -10.50 11.39
CA PRO A 172 4.24 -10.61 9.93
C PRO A 172 3.04 -11.41 9.44
N ASN A 173 2.06 -10.71 8.83
CA ASN A 173 0.85 -11.33 8.27
C ASN A 173 0.24 -10.40 7.22
N ILE A 174 0.38 -10.78 5.95
CA ILE A 174 -0.13 -9.99 4.81
C ILE A 174 -1.66 -9.93 4.85
N ALA A 175 -2.34 -11.03 5.11
CA ALA A 175 -3.80 -11.07 5.08
C ALA A 175 -4.42 -10.10 6.10
N ALA A 176 -3.86 -10.02 7.32
CA ALA A 176 -4.38 -9.14 8.36
C ALA A 176 -4.20 -7.65 8.03
N VAL A 177 -3.00 -7.25 7.53
CA VAL A 177 -2.76 -5.85 7.16
C VAL A 177 -3.49 -5.47 5.87
N ALA A 178 -3.65 -6.40 4.92
CA ALA A 178 -4.44 -6.19 3.71
C ALA A 178 -5.93 -6.04 4.02
N LEU A 179 -6.47 -6.83 4.95
CA LEU A 179 -7.86 -6.68 5.39
C LEU A 179 -8.12 -5.31 6.02
N SER A 180 -7.22 -4.87 6.91
CA SER A 180 -7.28 -3.52 7.48
C SER A 180 -7.21 -2.43 6.39
N HIS A 181 -6.33 -2.61 5.42
CA HIS A 181 -6.19 -1.68 4.29
C HIS A 181 -7.48 -1.61 3.48
N ALA A 182 -8.03 -2.75 3.09
CA ALA A 182 -9.26 -2.81 2.29
C ALA A 182 -10.45 -2.17 3.03
N ILE A 183 -10.64 -2.47 4.31
CA ILE A 183 -11.69 -1.86 5.13
C ILE A 183 -11.54 -0.34 5.15
N LEU A 184 -10.34 0.18 5.44
CA LEU A 184 -10.11 1.61 5.48
C LEU A 184 -10.29 2.26 4.10
N ALA A 185 -9.86 1.62 3.02
CA ALA A 185 -10.05 2.13 1.67
C ALA A 185 -11.54 2.28 1.33
N VAL A 186 -12.34 1.22 1.52
CA VAL A 186 -13.78 1.26 1.25
C VAL A 186 -14.48 2.30 2.12
N VAL A 187 -14.18 2.37 3.42
CA VAL A 187 -14.77 3.36 4.33
C VAL A 187 -14.40 4.79 3.92
N ILE A 188 -13.14 5.05 3.60
CA ILE A 188 -12.68 6.39 3.22
C ILE A 188 -13.30 6.82 1.88
N VAL A 189 -13.34 5.90 0.89
CA VAL A 189 -13.99 6.17 -0.41
C VAL A 189 -15.47 6.51 -0.22
N SER A 190 -16.16 5.76 0.64
CA SER A 190 -17.60 5.97 0.88
C SER A 190 -17.92 7.18 1.74
N ALA A 191 -16.98 7.63 2.58
CA ALA A 191 -17.25 8.68 3.57
C ALA A 191 -16.75 10.07 3.14
N LEU A 192 -15.57 10.15 2.52
CA LEU A 192 -14.95 11.45 2.26
C LEU A 192 -15.27 11.95 0.83
N PRO A 193 -15.52 13.26 0.69
CA PRO A 193 -15.85 13.83 -0.62
C PRO A 193 -14.62 13.79 -1.56
N PRO A 194 -14.83 13.77 -2.89
CA PRO A 194 -13.75 13.80 -3.88
C PRO A 194 -12.77 14.97 -3.68
N GLY A 195 -13.24 16.11 -3.17
CA GLY A 195 -12.37 17.26 -2.86
C GLY A 195 -11.33 16.99 -1.76
N ALA A 196 -11.63 16.10 -0.80
CA ALA A 196 -10.70 15.73 0.26
C ALA A 196 -9.69 14.65 -0.17
N THR A 197 -10.09 13.79 -1.11
CA THR A 197 -9.30 12.63 -1.55
C THR A 197 -8.72 12.81 -2.97
N GLY A 198 -9.01 13.95 -3.62
CA GLY A 198 -8.61 14.20 -5.01
C GLY A 198 -9.19 13.21 -6.01
N GLY A 199 -10.35 12.59 -5.68
CA GLY A 199 -10.95 11.53 -6.48
C GLY A 199 -10.06 10.28 -6.61
N TYR A 200 -9.15 10.07 -5.64
CA TYR A 200 -8.18 8.97 -5.62
C TYR A 200 -7.20 8.95 -6.82
N ARG A 201 -7.10 10.07 -7.53
CA ARG A 201 -6.17 10.20 -8.66
C ARG A 201 -4.76 10.45 -8.17
N ILE A 202 -3.78 9.91 -8.89
CA ILE A 202 -2.35 10.06 -8.63
C ILE A 202 -1.62 10.49 -9.91
N GLY A 203 -0.37 10.91 -9.77
CA GLY A 203 0.42 11.34 -10.92
C GLY A 203 -0.24 12.47 -11.71
N PRO A 204 -0.04 12.55 -13.04
CA PRO A 204 -0.62 13.57 -13.90
C PRO A 204 -2.16 13.57 -13.91
N ALA A 205 -2.80 12.43 -13.64
CA ALA A 205 -4.25 12.32 -13.59
C ALA A 205 -4.88 13.16 -12.45
N TYR A 206 -4.12 13.54 -11.42
CA TYR A 206 -4.61 14.38 -10.32
C TYR A 206 -4.94 15.81 -10.78
N GLY A 207 -4.19 16.36 -11.73
CA GLY A 207 -4.39 17.73 -12.23
C GLY A 207 -5.33 17.85 -13.44
N SER A 208 -5.86 16.73 -13.96
CA SER A 208 -6.65 16.68 -15.19
C SER A 208 -8.17 16.60 -14.96
N GLY A 209 -8.64 16.94 -13.74
CA GLY A 209 -10.05 16.89 -13.35
C GLY A 209 -10.66 18.23 -13.08
#